data_2b3b15caa41c8cfe5a7cbb47059a1861
#
_entry.id   2b3b15caa41c8cfe5a7cbb47059a1861
#
_cell.length_a   1.000
_cell.length_b   1.000
_cell.length_c   1.000
_cell.angle_alpha   90.00
_cell.angle_beta   90.00
_cell.angle_gamma   90.00
#
_symmetry.space_group_name_H-M   'P 1'
#
loop_
_entity.id
_entity.type
_entity.pdbx_description
1 polymer ?
#
loop_
_entity_poly.entity_id
_entity_poly.type
_entity_poly.pdbx_seq_one_letter_code
_entity_poly.pdbx_strand_id
1 'polypeptide(L)'
;MQQAINEALKADPNKVYPNPLVGCVIVKNDKIIGRGHHKAFGTKHAEVNAIKSLKNPVRDADLYVTLEPCAHFGNNPPCVDAIIKSKMFKKVIIAIADPNKKAMGGIDELKKANIEVEIGDCHIEAKKINKRFFTFFENKRPFIILKYA
;
A
#
# COMPACT_ATOMS: atom_id res chain seq x y z
N MET A 1 -9.53 1.82 -7.30
CA MET A 1 -8.38 0.92 -7.07
C MET A 1 -7.43 0.83 -8.27
N GLN A 2 -7.89 0.70 -9.51
CA GLN A 2 -6.99 0.58 -10.69
C GLN A 2 -5.90 1.67 -10.78
N GLN A 3 -6.20 2.90 -10.39
CA GLN A 3 -5.21 3.97 -10.38
C GLN A 3 -4.10 3.76 -9.32
N ALA A 4 -4.40 3.11 -8.20
CA ALA A 4 -3.39 2.72 -7.23
C ALA A 4 -2.50 1.59 -7.75
N ILE A 5 -3.05 0.62 -8.50
CA ILE A 5 -2.28 -0.41 -9.21
C ILE A 5 -1.31 0.25 -10.23
N ASN A 6 -1.82 1.21 -11.01
CA ASN A 6 -0.99 1.93 -11.99
C ASN A 6 0.14 2.72 -11.30
N GLU A 7 -0.10 3.25 -10.10
CA GLU A 7 0.97 3.87 -9.31
C GLU A 7 2.01 2.84 -8.85
N ALA A 8 1.58 1.67 -8.37
CA ALA A 8 2.51 0.61 -7.95
C ALA A 8 3.46 0.18 -9.07
N LEU A 9 2.95 0.09 -10.31
CA LEU A 9 3.71 -0.31 -11.50
C LEU A 9 4.76 0.71 -11.96
N LYS A 10 4.78 1.93 -11.42
CA LYS A 10 5.84 2.92 -11.69
C LYS A 10 7.14 2.61 -10.96
N ALA A 11 7.10 1.78 -9.93
CA ALA A 11 8.28 1.39 -9.18
C ALA A 11 9.13 0.38 -9.95
N ASP A 12 10.45 0.52 -9.85
CA ASP A 12 11.39 -0.48 -10.34
C ASP A 12 11.43 -1.68 -9.36
N PRO A 13 11.00 -2.89 -9.78
CA PRO A 13 10.98 -4.06 -8.91
C PRO A 13 12.34 -4.42 -8.31
N ASN A 14 13.44 -4.09 -8.99
CA ASN A 14 14.78 -4.38 -8.50
C ASN A 14 15.21 -3.43 -7.37
N LYS A 15 14.74 -2.17 -7.43
CA LYS A 15 15.01 -1.19 -6.37
C LYS A 15 14.15 -1.40 -5.14
N VAL A 16 12.95 -1.91 -5.32
CA VAL A 16 11.98 -2.14 -4.24
C VAL A 16 12.28 -3.44 -3.48
N TYR A 17 12.84 -4.45 -4.16
CA TYR A 17 13.14 -5.76 -3.55
C TYR A 17 13.92 -5.64 -2.23
N PRO A 18 13.57 -6.42 -1.17
CA PRO A 18 12.59 -7.51 -1.10
C PRO A 18 11.14 -7.09 -0.84
N ASN A 19 10.86 -5.79 -0.74
CA ASN A 19 9.52 -5.27 -0.47
C ASN A 19 8.59 -5.47 -1.68
N PRO A 20 7.25 -5.46 -1.47
CA PRO A 20 6.29 -5.51 -2.55
C PRO A 20 6.18 -4.16 -3.29
N LEU A 21 5.68 -4.22 -4.51
CA LEU A 21 5.23 -3.04 -5.26
C LEU A 21 3.92 -2.55 -4.64
N VAL A 22 3.94 -1.36 -4.08
CA VAL A 22 2.75 -0.75 -3.47
C VAL A 22 2.50 0.61 -4.09
N GLY A 23 1.24 0.86 -4.42
CA GLY A 23 0.76 2.15 -4.91
C GLY A 23 -0.42 2.65 -4.07
N CYS A 24 -0.51 3.95 -3.98
CA CYS A 24 -1.52 4.63 -3.20
C CYS A 24 -2.03 5.86 -3.92
N VAL A 25 -3.36 6.09 -3.90
CA VAL A 25 -3.98 7.31 -4.39
C VAL A 25 -4.94 7.88 -3.35
N ILE A 26 -5.02 9.18 -3.27
CA ILE A 26 -5.92 9.93 -2.38
C ILE A 26 -6.97 10.59 -3.25
N VAL A 27 -8.24 10.36 -2.90
CA VAL A 27 -9.41 10.81 -3.65
C VAL A 27 -10.26 11.74 -2.78
N LYS A 28 -10.70 12.86 -3.34
CA LYS A 28 -11.66 13.77 -2.73
C LYS A 28 -12.61 14.26 -3.81
N ASN A 29 -13.93 14.15 -3.56
CA ASN A 29 -14.97 14.53 -4.52
C ASN A 29 -14.72 13.95 -5.92
N ASP A 30 -14.52 12.63 -5.98
CA ASP A 30 -14.24 11.84 -7.20
C ASP A 30 -12.99 12.26 -7.99
N LYS A 31 -12.15 13.13 -7.42
CA LYS A 31 -10.89 13.57 -8.04
C LYS A 31 -9.71 13.02 -7.27
N ILE A 32 -8.72 12.50 -7.99
CA ILE A 32 -7.44 12.12 -7.41
C ILE A 32 -6.65 13.40 -7.13
N ILE A 33 -6.31 13.59 -5.85
CA ILE A 33 -5.60 14.78 -5.36
C ILE A 33 -4.18 14.46 -4.86
N GLY A 34 -3.88 13.17 -4.61
CA GLY A 34 -2.56 12.72 -4.18
C GLY A 34 -2.23 11.36 -4.79
N ARG A 35 -0.93 11.10 -5.03
CA ARG A 35 -0.42 9.85 -5.61
C ARG A 35 0.91 9.50 -4.98
N GLY A 36 1.16 8.21 -4.79
CA GLY A 36 2.44 7.74 -4.27
C GLY A 36 2.64 6.26 -4.54
N HIS A 37 3.90 5.86 -4.67
CA HIS A 37 4.31 4.46 -4.72
C HIS A 37 5.58 4.27 -3.88
N HIS A 38 5.86 3.04 -3.50
CA HIS A 38 7.11 2.68 -2.84
C HIS A 38 8.24 2.71 -3.87
N LYS A 39 9.21 3.61 -3.71
CA LYS A 39 10.22 3.89 -4.74
C LYS A 39 11.42 2.96 -4.68
N ALA A 40 11.86 2.60 -3.48
CA ALA A 40 13.02 1.74 -3.25
C ALA A 40 13.02 1.19 -1.82
N PHE A 41 13.70 0.07 -1.60
CA PHE A 41 13.90 -0.52 -0.27
C PHE A 41 14.49 0.52 0.71
N GLY A 42 13.98 0.52 1.95
CA GLY A 42 14.40 1.46 2.99
C GLY A 42 13.81 2.88 2.87
N THR A 43 13.20 3.24 1.74
CA THR A 43 12.56 4.54 1.57
C THR A 43 11.10 4.54 2.05
N LYS A 44 10.45 5.71 2.04
CA LYS A 44 9.05 5.86 2.45
C LYS A 44 8.12 5.00 1.61
N HIS A 45 7.10 4.46 2.27
CA HIS A 45 6.07 3.65 1.62
C HIS A 45 5.10 4.51 0.80
N ALA A 46 4.26 3.85 0.01
CA ALA A 46 3.33 4.47 -0.94
C ALA A 46 2.39 5.47 -0.29
N GLU A 47 1.83 5.13 0.88
CA GLU A 47 0.88 5.95 1.62
C GLU A 47 1.51 7.28 2.06
N VAL A 48 2.72 7.21 2.64
CA VAL A 48 3.46 8.40 3.06
C VAL A 48 3.85 9.27 1.87
N ASN A 49 4.21 8.65 0.74
CA ASN A 49 4.50 9.38 -0.49
C ASN A 49 3.24 10.04 -1.07
N ALA A 50 2.08 9.37 -1.02
CA ALA A 50 0.81 9.92 -1.45
C ALA A 50 0.38 11.13 -0.58
N ILE A 51 0.47 11.01 0.75
CA ILE A 51 0.19 12.11 1.69
C ILE A 51 1.10 13.32 1.40
N LYS A 52 2.39 13.08 1.17
CA LYS A 52 3.36 14.14 0.87
C LYS A 52 3.17 14.80 -0.50
N SER A 53 2.49 14.13 -1.42
CA SER A 53 2.19 14.70 -2.75
C SER A 53 1.06 15.72 -2.73
N LEU A 54 0.31 15.83 -1.62
CA LEU A 54 -0.76 16.80 -1.48
C LEU A 54 -0.19 18.21 -1.41
N LYS A 55 -0.79 19.13 -2.16
CA LYS A 55 -0.42 20.54 -2.15
C LYS A 55 -0.96 21.26 -0.92
N ASN A 56 -2.14 20.86 -0.44
CA ASN A 56 -2.82 21.44 0.70
C ASN A 56 -3.36 20.33 1.61
N PRO A 57 -3.49 20.58 2.93
CA PRO A 57 -4.20 19.68 3.83
C PRO A 57 -5.65 19.49 3.38
N VAL A 58 -6.14 18.26 3.50
CA VAL A 58 -7.51 17.90 3.17
C VAL A 58 -8.18 17.20 4.36
N ARG A 59 -9.51 17.15 4.37
CA ARG A 59 -10.30 16.35 5.32
C ARG A 59 -11.30 15.50 4.57
N ASP A 60 -11.73 14.41 5.22
CA ASP A 60 -12.75 13.47 4.69
C ASP A 60 -12.42 12.98 3.28
N ALA A 61 -11.16 12.71 3.00
CA ALA A 61 -10.71 12.08 1.78
C ALA A 61 -10.76 10.56 1.89
N ASP A 62 -10.80 9.86 0.76
CA ASP A 62 -10.65 8.43 0.67
C ASP A 62 -9.22 8.08 0.24
N LEU A 63 -8.64 7.04 0.87
CA LEU A 63 -7.33 6.54 0.53
C LEU A 63 -7.46 5.15 -0.08
N TYR A 64 -6.94 4.96 -1.29
CA TYR A 64 -6.89 3.67 -1.97
C TYR A 64 -5.45 3.19 -1.97
N VAL A 65 -5.22 1.98 -1.48
CA VAL A 65 -3.89 1.37 -1.40
C VAL A 65 -3.92 -0.08 -1.86
N THR A 66 -2.90 -0.50 -2.60
CA THR A 66 -2.86 -1.84 -3.21
C THR A 66 -2.53 -2.97 -2.24
N LEU A 67 -1.99 -2.66 -1.06
CA LEU A 67 -1.67 -3.61 0.00
C LEU A 67 -2.04 -3.00 1.36
N GLU A 68 -2.40 -3.84 2.33
CA GLU A 68 -2.68 -3.41 3.70
C GLU A 68 -1.55 -2.52 4.26
N PRO A 69 -1.85 -1.33 4.78
CA PRO A 69 -0.87 -0.47 5.42
C PRO A 69 -0.21 -1.16 6.62
N CYS A 70 1.11 -1.14 6.68
CA CYS A 70 1.86 -1.80 7.75
C CYS A 70 1.59 -1.18 9.13
N ALA A 71 1.49 -2.06 10.16
CA ALA A 71 1.29 -1.70 11.56
C ALA A 71 2.55 -1.88 12.43
N HIS A 72 3.67 -2.31 11.86
CA HIS A 72 4.91 -2.54 12.59
C HIS A 72 5.98 -1.50 12.27
N PHE A 73 6.90 -1.31 13.21
CA PHE A 73 8.13 -0.57 12.97
C PHE A 73 9.14 -1.45 12.22
N GLY A 74 9.56 -0.97 11.07
CA GLY A 74 10.67 -1.52 10.30
C GLY A 74 11.75 -0.45 10.11
N ASN A 75 12.25 -0.28 8.88
CA ASN A 75 13.14 0.85 8.54
C ASN A 75 12.42 2.20 8.61
N ASN A 76 11.10 2.19 8.55
CA ASN A 76 10.24 3.36 8.65
C ASN A 76 9.18 3.15 9.75
N PRO A 77 8.63 4.24 10.32
CA PRO A 77 7.45 4.15 11.17
C PRO A 77 6.26 3.50 10.43
N PRO A 78 5.30 2.88 11.16
CA PRO A 78 4.12 2.27 10.58
C PRO A 78 3.34 3.24 9.67
N CYS A 79 2.85 2.74 8.52
CA CYS A 79 2.03 3.56 7.62
C CYS A 79 0.70 3.94 8.25
N VAL A 80 0.13 3.06 9.10
CA VAL A 80 -1.09 3.36 9.87
C VAL A 80 -0.95 4.61 10.72
N ASP A 81 0.22 4.81 11.35
CA ASP A 81 0.51 6.00 12.14
C ASP A 81 0.44 7.28 11.30
N ALA A 82 1.02 7.27 10.09
CA ALA A 82 0.98 8.41 9.19
C ALA A 82 -0.46 8.71 8.72
N ILE A 83 -1.24 7.67 8.42
CA ILE A 83 -2.65 7.79 8.02
C ILE A 83 -3.46 8.40 9.16
N ILE A 84 -3.38 7.82 10.37
CA ILE A 84 -4.16 8.26 11.55
C ILE A 84 -3.76 9.68 11.98
N LYS A 85 -2.47 9.95 12.12
CA LYS A 85 -1.95 11.26 12.55
C LYS A 85 -2.26 12.38 11.56
N SER A 86 -2.44 12.06 10.30
CA SER A 86 -2.80 13.05 9.27
C SER A 86 -4.19 13.66 9.49
N LYS A 87 -5.13 12.91 10.11
CA LYS A 87 -6.55 13.27 10.28
C LYS A 87 -7.25 13.66 8.98
N MET A 88 -6.80 13.11 7.85
CA MET A 88 -7.27 13.48 6.51
C MET A 88 -8.34 12.51 5.98
N PHE A 89 -8.37 11.29 6.49
CA PHE A 89 -9.11 10.20 5.85
C PHE A 89 -10.34 9.78 6.65
N LYS A 90 -11.47 9.69 5.96
CA LYS A 90 -12.70 9.07 6.48
C LYS A 90 -12.75 7.57 6.18
N LYS A 91 -12.10 7.16 5.07
CA LYS A 91 -12.15 5.78 4.56
C LYS A 91 -10.81 5.37 3.94
N VAL A 92 -10.42 4.13 4.17
CA VAL A 92 -9.28 3.46 3.53
C VAL A 92 -9.76 2.22 2.80
N ILE A 93 -9.53 2.17 1.49
CA ILE A 93 -9.87 1.06 0.61
C ILE A 93 -8.59 0.29 0.28
N ILE A 94 -8.54 -0.99 0.63
CA ILE A 94 -7.38 -1.87 0.52
C ILE A 94 -7.66 -2.94 -0.52
N ALA A 95 -6.78 -3.14 -1.51
CA ALA A 95 -7.01 -4.18 -2.51
C ALA A 95 -6.80 -5.59 -1.94
N ILE A 96 -5.78 -5.80 -1.10
CA ILE A 96 -5.45 -7.10 -0.53
C ILE A 96 -4.76 -6.95 0.83
N ALA A 97 -5.05 -7.86 1.75
CA ALA A 97 -4.39 -7.93 3.06
C ALA A 97 -2.92 -8.34 2.91
N ASP A 98 -2.06 -7.92 3.86
CA ASP A 98 -0.64 -8.29 3.85
C ASP A 98 -0.48 -9.75 4.32
N PRO A 99 0.14 -10.64 3.52
CA PRO A 99 0.41 -12.03 3.91
C PRO A 99 1.53 -12.15 4.96
N ASN A 100 2.29 -11.10 5.19
CA ASN A 100 3.35 -11.05 6.18
C ASN A 100 2.79 -10.80 7.58
N LYS A 101 2.70 -11.83 8.40
CA LYS A 101 2.17 -11.74 9.78
C LYS A 101 2.84 -10.69 10.65
N LYS A 102 4.09 -10.27 10.33
CA LYS A 102 4.78 -9.20 11.07
C LYS A 102 4.32 -7.81 10.64
N ALA A 103 3.82 -7.66 9.42
CA ALA A 103 3.40 -6.38 8.86
C ALA A 103 1.90 -6.12 8.98
N MET A 104 1.10 -7.18 9.04
CA MET A 104 -0.36 -7.12 9.15
C MET A 104 -0.83 -6.44 10.44
N GLY A 105 -2.13 -6.12 10.49
CA GLY A 105 -2.80 -5.49 11.64
C GLY A 105 -3.18 -4.03 11.38
N GLY A 106 -2.82 -3.50 10.21
CA GLY A 106 -3.17 -2.14 9.80
C GLY A 106 -4.66 -1.91 9.70
N ILE A 107 -5.42 -2.91 9.25
CA ILE A 107 -6.88 -2.87 9.17
C ILE A 107 -7.48 -2.62 10.56
N ASP A 108 -7.03 -3.36 11.56
CA ASP A 108 -7.57 -3.26 12.93
C ASP A 108 -7.21 -1.92 13.58
N GLU A 109 -5.98 -1.44 13.39
CA GLU A 109 -5.54 -0.14 13.92
C GLU A 109 -6.31 1.03 13.28
N LEU A 110 -6.57 0.98 11.98
CA LEU A 110 -7.38 1.99 11.29
C LEU A 110 -8.84 2.00 11.81
N LYS A 111 -9.45 0.82 11.99
CA LYS A 111 -10.79 0.69 12.57
C LYS A 111 -10.87 1.21 14.00
N LYS A 112 -9.88 0.90 14.85
CA LYS A 112 -9.78 1.44 16.22
C LYS A 112 -9.69 2.97 16.25
N ALA A 113 -9.09 3.56 15.19
CA ALA A 113 -9.00 5.01 15.03
C ALA A 113 -10.27 5.64 14.41
N ASN A 114 -11.37 4.89 14.29
CA ASN A 114 -12.63 5.30 13.67
C ASN A 114 -12.48 5.70 12.19
N ILE A 115 -11.55 5.09 11.47
CA ILE A 115 -11.44 5.19 10.01
C ILE A 115 -12.17 3.98 9.40
N GLU A 116 -13.11 4.25 8.49
CA GLU A 116 -13.78 3.17 7.76
C GLU A 116 -12.78 2.41 6.91
N VAL A 117 -12.82 1.07 6.96
CA VAL A 117 -11.94 0.21 6.13
C VAL A 117 -12.76 -0.73 5.28
N GLU A 118 -12.49 -0.70 3.99
CA GLU A 118 -13.10 -1.59 2.99
C GLU A 118 -12.02 -2.39 2.27
N ILE A 119 -12.29 -3.70 2.06
CA ILE A 119 -11.51 -4.50 1.13
C ILE A 119 -12.15 -4.33 -0.24
N GLY A 120 -11.44 -3.65 -1.12
CA GLY A 120 -11.95 -3.26 -2.43
C GLY A 120 -11.64 -4.28 -3.53
N ASP A 121 -11.97 -3.87 -4.74
CA ASP A 121 -11.70 -4.64 -5.96
C ASP A 121 -10.19 -4.69 -6.30
N CYS A 122 -9.85 -5.45 -7.35
CA CYS A 122 -8.48 -5.59 -7.88
C CYS A 122 -7.52 -6.40 -6.99
N HIS A 123 -8.02 -7.28 -6.12
CA HIS A 123 -7.15 -8.15 -5.30
C HIS A 123 -6.31 -9.10 -6.17
N ILE A 124 -6.85 -9.59 -7.29
CA ILE A 124 -6.15 -10.48 -8.24
C ILE A 124 -4.97 -9.73 -8.87
N GLU A 125 -5.20 -8.52 -9.34
CA GLU A 125 -4.17 -7.67 -9.96
C GLU A 125 -3.11 -7.27 -8.94
N ALA A 126 -3.49 -6.87 -7.73
CA ALA A 126 -2.56 -6.53 -6.65
C ALA A 126 -1.66 -7.73 -6.28
N LYS A 127 -2.23 -8.94 -6.24
CA LYS A 127 -1.47 -10.18 -6.02
C LYS A 127 -0.57 -10.50 -7.21
N LYS A 128 -1.06 -10.31 -8.44
CA LYS A 128 -0.33 -10.61 -9.68
C LYS A 128 0.95 -9.78 -9.82
N ILE A 129 0.92 -8.48 -9.54
CA ILE A 129 2.11 -7.62 -9.61
C ILE A 129 3.13 -7.96 -8.52
N ASN A 130 2.72 -8.66 -7.46
CA ASN A 130 3.51 -9.02 -6.30
C ASN A 130 3.72 -10.54 -6.14
N LYS A 131 3.72 -11.32 -7.23
CA LYS A 131 3.81 -12.80 -7.18
C LYS A 131 4.96 -13.31 -6.32
N ARG A 132 6.16 -12.71 -6.42
CA ARG A 132 7.34 -13.10 -5.62
C ARG A 132 7.06 -12.98 -4.13
N PHE A 133 6.52 -11.84 -3.72
CA PHE A 133 6.20 -11.53 -2.33
C PHE A 133 5.15 -12.50 -1.77
N PHE A 134 4.03 -12.66 -2.46
CA PHE A 134 2.96 -13.56 -2.03
C PHE A 134 3.41 -15.03 -2.03
N THR A 135 4.18 -15.49 -3.03
CA THR A 135 4.71 -16.86 -3.05
C THR A 135 5.58 -17.13 -1.82
N PHE A 136 6.43 -16.17 -1.44
CA PHE A 136 7.29 -16.34 -0.27
C PHE A 136 6.50 -16.43 1.03
N PHE A 137 5.57 -15.51 1.28
CA PHE A 137 4.85 -15.45 2.54
C PHE A 137 3.73 -16.49 2.68
N GLU A 138 3.00 -16.78 1.62
CA GLU A 138 1.90 -17.76 1.64
C GLU A 138 2.40 -19.20 1.54
N ASN A 139 3.35 -19.45 0.63
CA ASN A 139 3.80 -20.81 0.32
C ASN A 139 5.14 -21.18 0.96
N LYS A 140 5.78 -20.23 1.67
CA LYS A 140 7.06 -20.41 2.36
C LYS A 140 8.17 -21.00 1.45
N ARG A 141 8.18 -20.59 0.18
CA ARG A 141 9.15 -21.02 -0.81
C ARG A 141 9.59 -19.87 -1.71
N PRO A 142 10.78 -19.93 -2.34
CA PRO A 142 11.21 -18.94 -3.31
C PRO A 142 10.33 -18.96 -4.56
N PHE A 143 10.27 -17.82 -5.24
CA PHE A 143 9.69 -17.72 -6.57
C PHE A 143 10.78 -18.00 -7.61
N ILE A 144 10.64 -19.08 -8.36
CA ILE A 144 11.64 -19.55 -9.33
C ILE A 144 11.26 -19.06 -10.72
N ILE A 145 12.22 -18.46 -11.43
CA ILE A 145 12.09 -18.05 -12.83
C ILE A 145 13.09 -18.85 -13.64
N LEU A 146 12.59 -19.66 -14.55
CA LEU A 146 13.42 -20.38 -15.54
C LEU A 146 13.44 -19.54 -16.83
N LYS A 147 14.63 -19.26 -17.33
CA LYS A 147 14.84 -18.63 -18.64
C LYS A 147 15.54 -19.62 -19.54
N TYR A 148 15.02 -19.78 -20.75
CA TYR A 148 15.66 -20.55 -21.83
C TYR A 148 16.17 -19.53 -22.86
N ALA A 149 17.41 -19.74 -23.31
CA ALA A 149 18.01 -19.02 -24.45
C ALA A 149 17.93 -19.90 -25.69
#